data_cc6c5f1c9ba3ebc86b80d5b6b69a7bbe
#
_entry.id   cc6c5f1c9ba3ebc86b80d5b6b69a7bbe
#
_cell.length_a   1.000
_cell.length_b   1.000
_cell.length_c   1.000
_cell.angle_alpha   90.00
_cell.angle_beta   90.00
_cell.angle_gamma   90.00
#
_symmetry.space_group_name_H-M   'P 1'
#
loop_
_entity.id
_entity.type
_entity.pdbx_description
1 polymer ?
#
loop_
_entity_poly.entity_id
_entity_poly.type
_entity_poly.pdbx_seq_one_letter_code
_entity_poly.pdbx_strand_id
1 'polypeptide(L)'
;MAFITEIANYIKENYDLSKESLTIIFPNKRAALKLRTELINSKFETNIWLPQILSIQEAMCSWSGLQLLDNIDIIFELIKIVNKAEKIFSNDIYGLASQMLKDFDEIDQYAVDAKSLFQNTKDAKEIDLQFLNEDYVIDRKHIEFFASLNEYYESLRKVLLENKSGYYGLITRHIYDSDIDNIREMVGNRKIIFAGFNAMTKTEEGIIVRLIQENIAT
;
A
#
# COMPACT_ATOMS: atom_id res chain seq x y z
N MET A 1 -6.54 15.24 22.64
CA MET A 1 -5.31 15.98 22.99
C MET A 1 -4.40 15.18 23.92
N ALA A 2 -4.93 14.45 24.90
CA ALA A 2 -4.13 13.64 25.83
C ALA A 2 -3.12 12.69 25.15
N PHE A 3 -3.56 11.91 24.17
CA PHE A 3 -2.75 10.88 23.50
C PHE A 3 -1.44 11.42 22.87
N ILE A 4 -1.49 12.54 22.15
CA ILE A 4 -0.28 13.12 21.52
C ILE A 4 0.70 13.63 22.58
N THR A 5 0.19 14.24 23.66
CA THR A 5 1.01 14.70 24.79
C THR A 5 1.63 13.52 25.54
N GLU A 6 0.90 12.41 25.70
CA GLU A 6 1.43 11.16 26.28
C GLU A 6 2.57 10.59 25.43
N ILE A 7 2.43 10.55 24.09
CA ILE A 7 3.52 10.13 23.20
C ILE A 7 4.72 11.07 23.33
N ALA A 8 4.50 12.39 23.35
CA ALA A 8 5.60 13.33 23.50
C ALA A 8 6.36 13.15 24.83
N ASN A 9 5.65 12.89 25.92
CA ASN A 9 6.26 12.57 27.22
C ASN A 9 7.00 11.23 27.20
N TYR A 10 6.38 10.19 26.64
CA TYR A 10 7.04 8.89 26.48
C TYR A 10 8.36 8.98 25.71
N ILE A 11 8.40 9.75 24.62
CA ILE A 11 9.62 9.96 23.85
C ILE A 11 10.68 10.66 24.69
N LYS A 12 10.33 11.69 25.45
CA LYS A 12 11.27 12.43 26.31
C LYS A 12 11.85 11.58 27.44
N GLU A 13 11.05 10.69 27.99
CA GLU A 13 11.43 9.85 29.13
C GLU A 13 12.29 8.65 28.72
N ASN A 14 12.08 8.14 27.48
CA ASN A 14 12.67 6.86 27.07
C ASN A 14 13.74 6.98 25.98
N TYR A 15 13.90 8.17 25.35
CA TYR A 15 14.84 8.35 24.23
C TYR A 15 15.71 9.59 24.39
N ASP A 16 17.01 9.43 24.19
CA ASP A 16 17.96 10.55 24.13
C ASP A 16 18.02 11.12 22.70
N LEU A 17 17.16 12.09 22.41
CA LEU A 17 17.07 12.72 21.09
C LEU A 17 18.33 13.49 20.68
N SER A 18 19.33 13.63 21.55
CA SER A 18 20.63 14.20 21.19
C SER A 18 21.56 13.17 20.53
N LYS A 19 21.30 11.88 20.73
CA LYS A 19 22.16 10.75 20.31
C LYS A 19 21.46 9.72 19.45
N GLU A 20 20.14 9.55 19.59
CA GLU A 20 19.39 8.48 18.94
C GLU A 20 18.61 8.98 17.72
N SER A 21 18.74 8.26 16.62
CA SER A 21 17.88 8.47 15.44
C SER A 21 16.56 7.74 15.63
N LEU A 22 15.47 8.51 15.77
CA LEU A 22 14.13 8.01 16.00
C LEU A 22 13.20 8.36 14.84
N THR A 23 12.39 7.42 14.41
CA THR A 23 11.29 7.63 13.47
C THR A 23 9.97 7.28 14.15
N ILE A 24 8.98 8.16 14.07
CA ILE A 24 7.65 7.95 14.63
C ILE A 24 6.65 7.92 13.50
N ILE A 25 5.85 6.88 13.45
CA ILE A 25 4.90 6.65 12.36
C ILE A 25 3.48 6.67 12.89
N PHE A 26 2.64 7.45 12.23
CA PHE A 26 1.21 7.56 12.50
C PHE A 26 0.37 7.06 11.31
N PRO A 27 -0.90 6.70 11.55
CA PRO A 27 -1.81 6.34 10.46
C PRO A 27 -2.05 7.48 9.46
N ASN A 28 -1.91 8.73 9.90
CA ASN A 28 -2.19 9.88 9.06
C ASN A 28 -1.28 11.11 9.36
N LYS A 29 -1.15 11.99 8.37
CA LYS A 29 -0.32 13.21 8.45
C LYS A 29 -0.75 14.18 9.53
N ARG A 30 -2.04 14.22 9.88
CA ARG A 30 -2.57 15.18 10.87
C ARG A 30 -2.03 14.88 12.27
N ALA A 31 -1.98 13.62 12.66
CA ALA A 31 -1.39 13.20 13.94
C ALA A 31 0.12 13.48 13.97
N ALA A 32 0.82 13.19 12.87
CA ALA A 32 2.25 13.48 12.72
C ALA A 32 2.56 14.97 12.91
N LEU A 33 1.80 15.87 12.26
CA LEU A 33 1.95 17.31 12.41
C LEU A 33 1.70 17.81 13.84
N LYS A 34 0.69 17.23 14.51
CA LYS A 34 0.39 17.59 15.91
C LYS A 34 1.54 17.21 16.85
N LEU A 35 2.09 16.00 16.72
CA LEU A 35 3.24 15.59 17.54
C LEU A 35 4.45 16.50 17.28
N ARG A 36 4.73 16.82 16.01
CA ARG A 36 5.83 17.74 15.68
C ARG A 36 5.66 19.09 16.37
N THR A 37 4.46 19.67 16.36
CA THR A 37 4.16 20.94 17.03
C THR A 37 4.32 20.82 18.54
N GLU A 38 3.87 19.73 19.15
CA GLU A 38 4.00 19.48 20.58
C GLU A 38 5.47 19.37 21.01
N LEU A 39 6.29 18.65 20.24
CA LEU A 39 7.73 18.52 20.51
C LEU A 39 8.46 19.84 20.35
N ILE A 40 8.15 20.65 19.32
CA ILE A 40 8.76 21.98 19.13
C ILE A 40 8.42 22.92 20.29
N ASN A 41 7.19 22.90 20.77
CA ASN A 41 6.73 23.74 21.89
C ASN A 41 7.22 23.25 23.25
N SER A 42 7.76 22.04 23.30
CA SER A 42 8.29 21.45 24.52
C SER A 42 9.65 22.05 24.84
N LYS A 43 9.89 22.39 26.13
CA LYS A 43 11.21 22.82 26.60
C LYS A 43 12.10 21.57 26.76
N PHE A 44 13.20 21.54 26.03
CA PHE A 44 14.29 20.59 26.21
C PHE A 44 15.47 21.30 26.86
N GLU A 45 16.17 20.59 27.73
CA GLU A 45 17.34 21.17 28.46
C GLU A 45 18.57 21.30 27.54
N THR A 46 18.61 20.53 26.44
CA THR A 46 19.71 20.50 25.49
C THR A 46 19.23 20.69 24.06
N ASN A 47 20.14 20.99 23.16
CA ASN A 47 19.85 20.97 21.72
C ASN A 47 19.53 19.54 21.29
N ILE A 48 18.37 19.34 20.68
CA ILE A 48 17.92 18.04 20.18
C ILE A 48 17.75 18.06 18.67
N TRP A 49 17.90 16.90 18.04
CA TRP A 49 17.40 16.66 16.71
C TRP A 49 15.96 16.15 16.80
N LEU A 50 15.04 16.86 16.18
CA LEU A 50 13.66 16.37 16.11
C LEU A 50 13.62 15.01 15.42
N PRO A 51 12.86 14.02 15.96
CA PRO A 51 12.68 12.75 15.30
C PRO A 51 12.02 12.93 13.95
N GLN A 52 12.23 11.99 13.05
CA GLN A 52 11.48 11.92 11.82
C GLN A 52 10.04 11.48 12.16
N ILE A 53 9.05 12.28 11.78
CA ILE A 53 7.65 12.00 12.08
C ILE A 53 6.91 11.91 10.75
N LEU A 54 6.37 10.72 10.45
CA LEU A 54 5.77 10.36 9.16
C LEU A 54 4.37 9.79 9.34
N SER A 55 3.57 9.88 8.28
CA SER A 55 2.43 8.98 8.10
C SER A 55 2.90 7.61 7.61
N ILE A 56 2.08 6.58 7.79
CA ILE A 56 2.37 5.23 7.29
C ILE A 56 2.62 5.24 5.78
N GLN A 57 1.83 5.99 5.03
CA GLN A 57 1.98 6.12 3.58
C GLN A 57 3.35 6.72 3.21
N GLU A 58 3.78 7.79 3.89
CA GLU A 58 5.09 8.40 3.66
C GLU A 58 6.24 7.44 4.02
N ALA A 59 6.10 6.68 5.09
CA ALA A 59 7.07 5.65 5.48
C ALA A 59 7.19 4.56 4.43
N MET A 60 6.06 3.98 4.00
CA MET A 60 6.04 2.91 2.98
C MET A 60 6.62 3.39 1.64
N CYS A 61 6.27 4.59 1.17
CA CYS A 61 6.86 5.15 -0.05
C CYS A 61 8.37 5.37 0.10
N SER A 62 8.82 5.89 1.25
CA SER A 62 10.25 6.11 1.50
C SER A 62 11.05 4.80 1.55
N TRP A 63 10.51 3.77 2.17
CA TRP A 63 11.17 2.47 2.33
C TRP A 63 11.21 1.69 1.01
N SER A 64 10.12 1.67 0.25
CA SER A 64 10.06 0.94 -1.02
C SER A 64 10.97 1.51 -2.10
N GLY A 65 11.35 2.79 -2.01
CA GLY A 65 12.01 3.52 -3.09
C GLY A 65 11.14 3.73 -4.32
N LEU A 66 9.83 3.47 -4.23
CA LEU A 66 8.86 3.66 -5.30
C LEU A 66 8.13 5.00 -5.15
N GLN A 67 7.89 5.66 -6.28
CA GLN A 67 7.07 6.87 -6.31
C GLN A 67 5.59 6.51 -6.33
N LEU A 68 4.82 7.07 -5.39
CA LEU A 68 3.37 6.98 -5.45
C LEU A 68 2.85 7.87 -6.58
N LEU A 69 2.14 7.28 -7.54
CA LEU A 69 1.50 7.98 -8.64
C LEU A 69 0.05 8.33 -8.31
N ASP A 70 -0.46 9.35 -8.99
CA ASP A 70 -1.88 9.65 -8.97
C ASP A 70 -2.65 8.56 -9.74
N ASN A 71 -3.85 8.25 -9.27
CA ASN A 71 -4.70 7.22 -9.89
C ASN A 71 -4.97 7.48 -11.37
N ILE A 72 -5.06 8.75 -11.78
CA ILE A 72 -5.29 9.14 -13.16
C ILE A 72 -4.16 8.63 -14.07
N ASP A 73 -2.91 8.81 -13.69
CA ASP A 73 -1.75 8.36 -14.47
C ASP A 73 -1.75 6.85 -14.61
N ILE A 74 -2.07 6.13 -13.53
CA ILE A 74 -2.12 4.66 -13.52
C ILE A 74 -3.28 4.15 -14.37
N ILE A 75 -4.45 4.79 -14.31
CA ILE A 75 -5.61 4.46 -15.14
C ILE A 75 -5.24 4.58 -16.62
N PHE A 76 -4.53 5.63 -17.03
CA PHE A 76 -4.08 5.77 -18.41
C PHE A 76 -3.09 4.69 -18.83
N GLU A 77 -2.16 4.27 -17.95
CA GLU A 77 -1.29 3.13 -18.25
C GLU A 77 -2.09 1.83 -18.38
N LEU A 78 -3.06 1.60 -17.50
CA LEU A 78 -3.93 0.43 -17.58
C LEU A 78 -4.75 0.42 -18.88
N ILE A 79 -5.30 1.57 -19.30
CA ILE A 79 -6.01 1.70 -20.59
C ILE A 79 -5.10 1.34 -21.76
N LYS A 80 -3.83 1.74 -21.76
CA LYS A 80 -2.87 1.36 -22.81
C LYS A 80 -2.66 -0.15 -22.87
N ILE A 81 -2.54 -0.81 -21.70
CA ILE A 81 -2.37 -2.26 -21.60
C ILE A 81 -3.59 -2.97 -22.17
N VAL A 82 -4.75 -2.55 -21.73
CA VAL A 82 -6.05 -3.11 -22.12
C VAL A 82 -6.31 -2.95 -23.63
N ASN A 83 -6.07 -1.76 -24.18
CA ASN A 83 -6.25 -1.51 -25.61
C ASN A 83 -5.33 -2.34 -26.51
N LYS A 84 -4.09 -2.64 -26.04
CA LYS A 84 -3.19 -3.54 -26.79
C LYS A 84 -3.72 -4.96 -26.91
N ALA A 85 -4.52 -5.39 -25.94
CA ALA A 85 -5.08 -6.75 -25.91
C ALA A 85 -6.32 -6.91 -26.85
N GLU A 86 -6.86 -5.83 -27.40
CA GLU A 86 -8.04 -5.80 -28.32
C GLU A 86 -9.29 -6.52 -27.77
N LYS A 87 -9.37 -6.74 -26.46
CA LYS A 87 -10.39 -7.61 -25.83
C LYS A 87 -11.51 -6.84 -25.12
N ILE A 88 -11.48 -5.49 -25.13
CA ILE A 88 -12.49 -4.70 -24.43
C ILE A 88 -13.42 -3.97 -25.40
N PHE A 89 -14.70 -4.16 -25.15
CA PHE A 89 -15.80 -3.54 -25.88
C PHE A 89 -16.65 -2.65 -24.93
N SER A 90 -16.01 -1.87 -24.10
CA SER A 90 -16.73 -0.96 -23.20
C SER A 90 -16.77 0.44 -23.81
N ASN A 91 -17.97 1.04 -23.85
CA ASN A 91 -18.12 2.46 -24.17
C ASN A 91 -17.53 3.37 -23.09
N ASP A 92 -17.30 2.85 -21.88
CA ASP A 92 -16.68 3.53 -20.75
C ASP A 92 -15.42 2.78 -20.29
N ILE A 93 -14.37 2.87 -21.09
CA ILE A 93 -13.08 2.26 -20.77
C ILE A 93 -12.43 2.89 -19.53
N TYR A 94 -12.66 4.18 -19.29
CA TYR A 94 -12.13 4.88 -18.13
C TYR A 94 -12.76 4.38 -16.83
N GLY A 95 -14.09 4.25 -16.79
CA GLY A 95 -14.80 3.70 -15.63
C GLY A 95 -14.37 2.27 -15.33
N LEU A 96 -14.22 1.45 -16.37
CA LEU A 96 -13.75 0.07 -16.24
C LEU A 96 -12.31 0.02 -15.68
N ALA A 97 -11.38 0.77 -16.25
CA ALA A 97 -9.99 0.82 -15.78
C ALA A 97 -9.87 1.38 -14.36
N SER A 98 -10.71 2.35 -14.00
CA SER A 98 -10.79 2.88 -12.64
C SER A 98 -11.24 1.82 -11.63
N GLN A 99 -12.24 1.01 -11.98
CA GLN A 99 -12.69 -0.10 -11.13
C GLN A 99 -11.60 -1.17 -11.01
N MET A 100 -10.97 -1.56 -12.12
CA MET A 100 -9.87 -2.52 -12.12
C MET A 100 -8.70 -2.06 -11.23
N LEU A 101 -8.32 -0.78 -11.32
CA LEU A 101 -7.25 -0.24 -10.47
C LEU A 101 -7.61 -0.36 -8.99
N LYS A 102 -8.87 -0.06 -8.63
CA LYS A 102 -9.33 -0.20 -7.24
C LYS A 102 -9.26 -1.64 -6.77
N ASP A 103 -9.70 -2.59 -7.59
CA ASP A 103 -9.67 -4.01 -7.24
C ASP A 103 -8.21 -4.51 -7.12
N PHE A 104 -7.31 -4.08 -8.02
CA PHE A 104 -5.88 -4.41 -7.97
C PHE A 104 -5.20 -3.84 -6.72
N ASP A 105 -5.54 -2.60 -6.34
CA ASP A 105 -5.04 -1.97 -5.13
C ASP A 105 -5.48 -2.75 -3.87
N GLU A 106 -6.75 -3.18 -3.80
CA GLU A 106 -7.26 -4.01 -2.72
C GLU A 106 -6.59 -5.40 -2.66
N ILE A 107 -6.40 -6.06 -3.81
CA ILE A 107 -5.68 -7.35 -3.91
C ILE A 107 -4.28 -7.24 -3.30
N ASP A 108 -3.56 -6.19 -3.65
CA ASP A 108 -2.21 -5.96 -3.12
C ASP A 108 -2.22 -5.59 -1.63
N GLN A 109 -3.11 -4.69 -1.18
CA GLN A 109 -3.21 -4.29 0.22
C GLN A 109 -3.53 -5.45 1.16
N TYR A 110 -4.31 -6.44 0.69
CA TYR A 110 -4.69 -7.61 1.48
C TYR A 110 -3.82 -8.84 1.20
N ALA A 111 -2.76 -8.69 0.41
CA ALA A 111 -1.83 -9.77 0.05
C ALA A 111 -2.56 -11.02 -0.51
N VAL A 112 -3.59 -10.79 -1.32
CA VAL A 112 -4.35 -11.87 -1.95
C VAL A 112 -3.53 -12.48 -3.09
N ASP A 113 -3.67 -13.78 -3.32
CA ASP A 113 -3.16 -14.43 -4.52
C ASP A 113 -4.06 -14.08 -5.72
N ALA A 114 -3.61 -13.10 -6.50
CA ALA A 114 -4.35 -12.57 -7.64
C ALA A 114 -4.67 -13.65 -8.68
N LYS A 115 -3.72 -14.55 -8.95
CA LYS A 115 -3.89 -15.62 -9.94
C LYS A 115 -5.03 -16.56 -9.54
N SER A 116 -5.03 -17.04 -8.30
CA SER A 116 -6.09 -17.91 -7.78
C SER A 116 -7.43 -17.16 -7.71
N LEU A 117 -7.43 -15.89 -7.32
CA LEU A 117 -8.65 -15.07 -7.27
C LEU A 117 -9.30 -14.93 -8.66
N PHE A 118 -8.52 -14.53 -9.66
CA PHE A 118 -9.05 -14.34 -11.01
C PHE A 118 -9.46 -15.66 -11.67
N GLN A 119 -8.74 -16.74 -11.42
CA GLN A 119 -9.15 -18.06 -11.90
C GLN A 119 -10.49 -18.48 -11.28
N ASN A 120 -10.66 -18.36 -9.97
CA ASN A 120 -11.91 -18.69 -9.29
C ASN A 120 -13.08 -17.81 -9.78
N THR A 121 -12.82 -16.52 -10.06
CA THR A 121 -13.83 -15.60 -10.58
C THR A 121 -14.27 -16.02 -11.99
N LYS A 122 -13.32 -16.41 -12.85
CA LYS A 122 -13.61 -16.96 -14.19
C LYS A 122 -14.44 -18.24 -14.09
N ASP A 123 -13.99 -19.21 -13.27
CA ASP A 123 -14.67 -20.48 -13.11
C ASP A 123 -16.10 -20.31 -12.58
N ALA A 124 -16.32 -19.41 -11.63
CA ALA A 124 -17.66 -19.06 -11.13
C ALA A 124 -18.55 -18.49 -12.24
N LYS A 125 -18.01 -17.62 -13.11
CA LYS A 125 -18.77 -17.08 -14.25
C LYS A 125 -19.08 -18.12 -15.31
N GLU A 126 -18.18 -19.07 -15.56
CA GLU A 126 -18.43 -20.21 -16.46
C GLU A 126 -19.54 -21.11 -15.90
N ILE A 127 -19.59 -21.33 -14.59
CA ILE A 127 -20.65 -22.10 -13.93
C ILE A 127 -21.99 -21.35 -14.02
N ASP A 128 -22.02 -20.06 -13.71
CA ASP A 128 -23.23 -19.24 -13.83
C ASP A 128 -23.86 -19.37 -15.23
N LEU A 129 -23.03 -19.39 -16.28
CA LEU A 129 -23.49 -19.54 -17.66
C LEU A 129 -24.15 -20.91 -17.96
N GLN A 130 -23.67 -21.98 -17.30
CA GLN A 130 -24.25 -23.32 -17.51
C GLN A 130 -25.66 -23.48 -16.89
N PHE A 131 -25.96 -22.64 -15.88
CA PHE A 131 -27.25 -22.70 -15.16
C PHE A 131 -28.26 -21.62 -15.57
N LEU A 132 -27.83 -20.60 -16.34
CA LEU A 132 -28.73 -19.56 -16.86
C LEU A 132 -29.38 -20.06 -18.16
N ASN A 133 -30.71 -20.04 -18.22
CA ASN A 133 -31.49 -20.37 -19.43
C ASN A 133 -31.08 -19.47 -20.61
N GLU A 134 -31.34 -19.97 -21.84
CA GLU A 134 -30.93 -19.42 -23.14
C GLU A 134 -31.27 -17.91 -23.38
N ASP A 135 -32.05 -17.28 -22.53
CA ASP A 135 -32.43 -15.87 -22.64
C ASP A 135 -31.35 -14.87 -22.11
N TYR A 136 -30.32 -15.33 -21.41
CA TYR A 136 -29.18 -14.53 -20.99
C TYR A 136 -27.96 -14.80 -21.85
N VAL A 137 -27.82 -14.08 -22.94
CA VAL A 137 -26.57 -14.01 -23.69
C VAL A 137 -25.54 -13.26 -22.87
N ILE A 138 -24.95 -13.91 -21.86
CA ILE A 138 -23.68 -13.44 -21.30
C ILE A 138 -22.67 -13.61 -22.44
N ASP A 139 -22.28 -12.50 -23.02
CA ASP A 139 -21.39 -12.44 -24.16
C ASP A 139 -20.10 -13.17 -23.78
N ARG A 140 -19.65 -14.14 -24.59
CA ARG A 140 -18.34 -14.82 -24.43
C ARG A 140 -17.20 -13.84 -24.19
N LYS A 141 -17.33 -12.62 -24.67
CA LYS A 141 -16.42 -11.51 -24.43
C LYS A 141 -16.25 -11.14 -22.97
N HIS A 142 -17.30 -11.28 -22.14
CA HIS A 142 -17.18 -11.07 -20.69
C HIS A 142 -16.29 -12.12 -20.03
N ILE A 143 -16.41 -13.39 -20.45
CA ILE A 143 -15.54 -14.46 -19.93
C ILE A 143 -14.10 -14.24 -20.34
N GLU A 144 -13.86 -13.88 -21.59
CA GLU A 144 -12.52 -13.56 -22.11
C GLU A 144 -11.91 -12.37 -21.34
N PHE A 145 -12.73 -11.38 -20.98
CA PHE A 145 -12.30 -10.26 -20.14
C PHE A 145 -11.87 -10.74 -18.75
N PHE A 146 -12.69 -11.54 -18.05
CA PHE A 146 -12.33 -12.09 -16.73
C PHE A 146 -11.08 -12.98 -16.80
N ALA A 147 -10.94 -13.77 -17.86
CA ALA A 147 -9.74 -14.57 -18.11
C ALA A 147 -8.47 -13.72 -18.30
N SER A 148 -8.63 -12.48 -18.77
CA SER A 148 -7.50 -11.55 -19.02
C SER A 148 -7.13 -10.67 -17.81
N LEU A 149 -7.94 -10.66 -16.75
CA LEU A 149 -7.69 -9.77 -15.58
C LEU A 149 -6.33 -10.03 -14.94
N ASN A 150 -5.91 -11.28 -14.82
CA ASN A 150 -4.59 -11.62 -14.29
C ASN A 150 -3.46 -11.08 -15.19
N GLU A 151 -3.62 -11.17 -16.50
CA GLU A 151 -2.65 -10.64 -17.48
C GLU A 151 -2.53 -9.10 -17.36
N TYR A 152 -3.66 -8.41 -17.21
CA TYR A 152 -3.67 -6.94 -17.04
C TYR A 152 -3.03 -6.53 -15.70
N TYR A 153 -3.34 -7.25 -14.63
CA TYR A 153 -2.75 -7.02 -13.30
C TYR A 153 -1.23 -7.19 -13.33
N GLU A 154 -0.73 -8.30 -13.84
CA GLU A 154 0.71 -8.57 -13.92
C GLU A 154 1.43 -7.58 -14.86
N SER A 155 0.81 -7.24 -16.00
CA SER A 155 1.39 -6.27 -16.94
C SER A 155 1.48 -4.88 -16.33
N LEU A 156 0.45 -4.44 -15.61
CA LEU A 156 0.45 -3.15 -14.92
C LEU A 156 1.54 -3.12 -13.84
N ARG A 157 1.60 -4.14 -12.99
CA ARG A 157 2.62 -4.25 -11.94
C ARG A 157 4.03 -4.19 -12.52
N LYS A 158 4.28 -4.94 -13.59
CA LYS A 158 5.57 -4.94 -14.27
C LYS A 158 5.97 -3.55 -14.76
N VAL A 159 5.09 -2.87 -15.50
CA VAL A 159 5.36 -1.52 -16.04
C VAL A 159 5.61 -0.52 -14.91
N LEU A 160 4.82 -0.55 -13.85
CA LEU A 160 4.96 0.36 -12.72
C LEU A 160 6.27 0.12 -11.96
N LEU A 161 6.63 -1.12 -11.67
CA LEU A 161 7.87 -1.47 -10.97
C LEU A 161 9.13 -1.13 -11.80
N GLU A 162 9.10 -1.38 -13.12
CA GLU A 162 10.19 -0.98 -14.04
C GLU A 162 10.40 0.54 -14.02
N ASN A 163 9.33 1.33 -13.87
CA ASN A 163 9.37 2.78 -13.75
C ASN A 163 9.59 3.28 -12.30
N LYS A 164 9.89 2.39 -11.36
CA LYS A 164 10.03 2.70 -9.92
C LYS A 164 8.85 3.50 -9.36
N SER A 165 7.65 3.09 -9.72
CA SER A 165 6.41 3.76 -9.32
C SER A 165 5.33 2.75 -8.97
N GLY A 166 4.23 3.22 -8.37
CA GLY A 166 3.11 2.36 -8.06
C GLY A 166 1.92 3.07 -7.44
N TYR A 167 0.80 2.34 -7.34
CA TYR A 167 -0.29 2.66 -6.43
C TYR A 167 0.03 2.16 -5.02
N TYR A 168 -0.72 2.58 -4.03
CA TYR A 168 -0.35 2.33 -2.63
C TYR A 168 -0.28 0.84 -2.27
N GLY A 169 -1.24 0.03 -2.71
CA GLY A 169 -1.22 -1.42 -2.50
C GLY A 169 0.02 -2.08 -3.10
N LEU A 170 0.41 -1.71 -4.33
CA LEU A 170 1.62 -2.23 -4.97
C LEU A 170 2.88 -1.87 -4.16
N ILE A 171 2.95 -0.64 -3.65
CA ILE A 171 4.07 -0.18 -2.82
C ILE A 171 4.18 -1.01 -1.54
N THR A 172 3.06 -1.17 -0.81
CA THR A 172 3.04 -1.95 0.43
C THR A 172 3.29 -3.43 0.17
N ARG A 173 2.73 -3.97 -0.92
CA ARG A 173 2.96 -5.36 -1.34
C ARG A 173 4.41 -5.63 -1.68
N HIS A 174 5.08 -4.70 -2.35
CA HIS A 174 6.50 -4.81 -2.70
C HIS A 174 7.38 -4.97 -1.44
N ILE A 175 7.11 -4.21 -0.38
CA ILE A 175 7.80 -4.34 0.90
C ILE A 175 7.40 -5.65 1.61
N TYR A 176 6.10 -5.96 1.61
CA TYR A 176 5.56 -7.16 2.26
C TYR A 176 6.14 -8.46 1.70
N ASP A 177 6.35 -8.55 0.39
CA ASP A 177 6.92 -9.71 -0.27
C ASP A 177 8.47 -9.76 -0.19
N SER A 178 9.12 -8.69 0.32
CA SER A 178 10.57 -8.62 0.49
C SER A 178 11.03 -9.42 1.72
N ASP A 179 12.26 -9.93 1.65
CA ASP A 179 12.92 -10.56 2.79
C ASP A 179 13.22 -9.56 3.91
N ILE A 180 13.35 -10.05 5.15
CA ILE A 180 13.56 -9.19 6.32
C ILE A 180 14.86 -8.39 6.24
N ASP A 181 15.91 -8.95 5.63
CA ASP A 181 17.18 -8.24 5.47
C ASP A 181 17.04 -7.06 4.50
N ASN A 182 16.26 -7.22 3.42
CA ASN A 182 15.92 -6.14 2.51
C ASN A 182 15.07 -5.06 3.21
N ILE A 183 14.09 -5.47 4.03
CA ILE A 183 13.28 -4.53 4.81
C ILE A 183 14.17 -3.76 5.79
N ARG A 184 15.11 -4.42 6.45
CA ARG A 184 16.07 -3.80 7.36
C ARG A 184 16.95 -2.78 6.67
N GLU A 185 17.40 -3.06 5.45
CA GLU A 185 18.15 -2.13 4.62
C GLU A 185 17.30 -0.91 4.20
N MET A 186 16.05 -1.15 3.77
CA MET A 186 15.08 -0.10 3.40
C MET A 186 14.78 0.86 4.54
N VAL A 187 14.63 0.33 5.76
CA VAL A 187 14.31 1.09 6.97
C VAL A 187 15.53 1.83 7.54
N GLY A 188 16.72 1.24 7.39
CA GLY A 188 17.98 1.76 7.94
C GLY A 188 18.10 1.56 9.47
N ASN A 189 19.18 2.12 10.05
CA ASN A 189 19.53 1.95 11.48
C ASN A 189 18.77 2.90 12.42
N ARG A 190 17.46 3.07 12.23
CA ARG A 190 16.64 3.93 13.08
C ARG A 190 15.73 3.10 13.98
N LYS A 191 15.53 3.55 15.20
CA LYS A 191 14.45 3.02 16.03
C LYS A 191 13.12 3.55 15.53
N ILE A 192 12.12 2.69 15.45
CA ILE A 192 10.79 3.05 14.93
C ILE A 192 9.76 2.89 16.04
N ILE A 193 8.89 3.87 16.15
CA ILE A 193 7.70 3.81 17.00
C ILE A 193 6.46 3.91 16.12
N PHE A 194 5.58 2.92 16.19
CA PHE A 194 4.25 2.99 15.59
C PHE A 194 3.24 3.47 16.64
N ALA A 195 2.50 4.54 16.34
CA ALA A 195 1.62 5.16 17.31
C ALA A 195 0.23 5.45 16.75
N GLY A 196 -0.81 5.10 17.50
CA GLY A 196 -2.21 5.46 17.21
C GLY A 196 -2.87 4.68 16.09
N PHE A 197 -2.41 3.45 15.82
CA PHE A 197 -3.03 2.55 14.86
C PHE A 197 -4.22 1.82 15.47
N ASN A 198 -5.34 1.79 14.75
CA ASN A 198 -6.56 1.07 15.11
C ASN A 198 -7.10 0.21 13.95
N ALA A 199 -6.68 0.49 12.74
CA ALA A 199 -6.99 -0.29 11.55
C ALA A 199 -5.80 -0.21 10.58
N MET A 200 -5.44 -1.33 9.97
CA MET A 200 -4.35 -1.48 9.02
C MET A 200 -4.75 -2.48 7.94
N THR A 201 -4.15 -2.36 6.77
CA THR A 201 -4.24 -3.40 5.75
C THR A 201 -3.38 -4.61 6.15
N LYS A 202 -3.60 -5.74 5.52
CA LYS A 202 -2.83 -6.96 5.83
C LYS A 202 -1.34 -6.80 5.54
N THR A 203 -1.00 -6.09 4.48
CA THR A 203 0.40 -5.82 4.15
C THR A 203 1.06 -4.88 5.15
N GLU A 204 0.38 -3.80 5.56
CA GLU A 204 0.87 -2.91 6.61
C GLU A 204 1.08 -3.64 7.93
N GLU A 205 0.08 -4.40 8.39
CA GLU A 205 0.15 -5.20 9.61
C GLU A 205 1.34 -6.18 9.55
N GLY A 206 1.47 -6.93 8.45
CA GLY A 206 2.54 -7.91 8.30
C GLY A 206 3.93 -7.28 8.28
N ILE A 207 4.10 -6.09 7.70
CA ILE A 207 5.38 -5.35 7.75
C ILE A 207 5.67 -4.89 9.17
N ILE A 208 4.70 -4.28 9.85
CA ILE A 208 4.85 -3.78 11.23
C ILE A 208 5.18 -4.92 12.19
N VAL A 209 4.45 -6.04 12.12
CA VAL A 209 4.68 -7.21 12.98
C VAL A 209 6.10 -7.75 12.79
N ARG A 210 6.58 -7.87 11.54
CA ARG A 210 7.97 -8.30 11.27
C ARG A 210 9.00 -7.34 11.85
N LEU A 211 8.82 -6.04 11.74
CA LEU A 211 9.72 -5.04 12.30
C LEU A 211 9.75 -5.09 13.84
N ILE A 212 8.62 -5.38 14.49
CA ILE A 212 8.54 -5.54 15.96
C ILE A 212 9.24 -6.85 16.38
N GLN A 213 9.00 -7.96 15.70
CA GLN A 213 9.63 -9.25 16.00
C GLN A 213 11.15 -9.20 15.89
N GLU A 214 11.67 -8.38 14.99
CA GLU A 214 13.10 -8.16 14.79
C GLU A 214 13.72 -7.07 15.69
N ASN A 215 12.94 -6.53 16.64
CA ASN A 215 13.34 -5.46 17.54
C ASN A 215 13.81 -4.17 16.84
N ILE A 216 13.30 -3.92 15.61
CA ILE A 216 13.53 -2.67 14.85
C ILE A 216 12.50 -1.62 15.25
N ALA A 217 11.31 -2.06 15.63
CA ALA A 217 10.18 -1.19 15.98
C ALA A 217 9.51 -1.57 17.31
N THR A 218 8.77 -0.64 17.86
CA THR A 218 7.89 -0.77 19.03
C THR A 218 6.55 -0.10 18.80
#